data_8678d147e09b6dd0486f77078ac04359
#
_entry.id   8678d147e09b6dd0486f77078ac04359
#
_cell.length_a   1.000
_cell.length_b   1.000
_cell.length_c   1.000
_cell.angle_alpha   90.00
_cell.angle_beta   90.00
_cell.angle_gamma   90.00
#
_symmetry.space_group_name_H-M   'P 1'
#
loop_
_entity.id
_entity.type
_entity.pdbx_description
1 polymer ?
#
loop_
_entity_poly.entity_id
_entity_poly.type
_entity_poly.pdbx_seq_one_letter_code
_entity_poly.pdbx_strand_id
1 'polypeptide(L)'
;KSILGREKSIIIAKKRSVELYHFPQLSSEYTKVDDILPTNTELWDVSPFEWISWIENAGVIITDSFHMTVFSIMLHKEFYVIVKDEKNLQQNNRIINLLKLVGLESRFVRAEQLVEITEKQRKSVNWSKIDQILENERKKSLLFVDTIVSKKLKKRENDDEKSM
;
A
#
# COMPACT_ATOMS: atom_id res chain seq x y z
N LYS A 1 -0.16 3.61 15.82
CA LYS A 1 -0.84 2.40 15.29
C LYS A 1 -2.31 2.45 15.70
N SER A 2 -3.23 2.20 14.78
CA SER A 2 -4.66 2.21 15.11
C SER A 2 -5.06 0.88 15.76
N ILE A 3 -5.16 0.86 17.08
CA ILE A 3 -5.71 -0.29 17.84
C ILE A 3 -7.09 -0.64 17.30
N LEU A 4 -7.93 0.36 17.09
CA LEU A 4 -9.28 0.19 16.57
C LEU A 4 -9.28 -0.48 15.17
N GLY A 5 -8.32 -0.16 14.31
CA GLY A 5 -8.20 -0.81 13.01
C GLY A 5 -7.96 -2.31 13.12
N ARG A 6 -7.15 -2.74 14.08
CA ARG A 6 -6.89 -4.16 14.35
C ARG A 6 -8.12 -4.89 14.90
N GLU A 7 -8.80 -4.29 15.86
CA GLU A 7 -10.05 -4.84 16.40
C GLU A 7 -11.10 -5.02 15.29
N LYS A 8 -11.25 -4.03 14.40
CA LYS A 8 -12.17 -4.12 13.26
C LYS A 8 -11.75 -5.19 12.26
N SER A 9 -10.45 -5.41 12.04
CA SER A 9 -9.96 -6.50 11.18
C SER A 9 -10.35 -7.88 11.72
N ILE A 10 -10.30 -8.09 13.04
CA ILE A 10 -10.77 -9.33 13.67
C ILE A 10 -12.28 -9.55 13.43
N ILE A 11 -13.08 -8.50 13.55
CA ILE A 11 -14.53 -8.58 13.30
C ILE A 11 -14.79 -8.99 11.85
N ILE A 12 -14.05 -8.40 10.89
CA ILE A 12 -14.19 -8.71 9.47
C ILE A 12 -13.79 -10.16 9.20
N ALA A 13 -12.66 -10.62 9.75
CA ALA A 13 -12.20 -12.00 9.58
C ALA A 13 -13.24 -13.01 10.10
N LYS A 14 -13.79 -12.77 11.28
CA LYS A 14 -14.89 -13.58 11.85
C LYS A 14 -16.12 -13.59 10.96
N LYS A 15 -16.58 -12.43 10.49
CA LYS A 15 -17.76 -12.32 9.63
C LYS A 15 -17.59 -13.00 8.28
N ARG A 16 -16.38 -13.01 7.74
CA ARG A 16 -16.05 -13.64 6.45
C ARG A 16 -15.63 -15.09 6.59
N SER A 17 -15.51 -15.60 7.81
CA SER A 17 -15.00 -16.96 8.14
C SER A 17 -13.64 -17.22 7.47
N VAL A 18 -12.73 -16.24 7.58
CA VAL A 18 -11.36 -16.32 7.05
C VAL A 18 -10.34 -16.17 8.16
N GLU A 19 -9.15 -16.70 7.94
CA GLU A 19 -8.02 -16.52 8.84
C GLU A 19 -7.48 -15.08 8.74
N LEU A 20 -6.99 -14.55 9.86
CA LEU A 20 -6.37 -13.23 9.93
C LEU A 20 -4.87 -13.39 10.17
N TYR A 21 -4.09 -12.89 9.22
CA TYR A 21 -2.63 -12.82 9.32
C TYR A 21 -2.18 -11.39 9.58
N HIS A 22 -1.15 -11.23 10.38
CA HIS A 22 -0.63 -9.93 10.76
C HIS A 22 0.88 -9.85 10.52
N PHE A 23 1.30 -8.81 9.79
CA PHE A 23 2.71 -8.44 9.68
C PHE A 23 3.04 -7.45 10.80
N PRO A 24 3.80 -7.85 11.81
CA PRO A 24 4.21 -6.94 12.87
C PRO A 24 5.18 -5.91 12.31
N GLN A 25 5.02 -4.67 12.74
CA GLN A 25 5.94 -3.61 12.38
C GLN A 25 7.01 -3.52 13.45
N LEU A 26 8.25 -3.77 13.09
CA LEU A 26 9.43 -3.52 13.94
C LEU A 26 9.53 -2.01 14.20
N SER A 27 8.88 -1.54 15.25
CA SER A 27 9.12 -0.21 15.80
C SER A 27 9.73 -0.38 17.18
N SER A 28 10.58 0.57 17.58
CA SER A 28 11.22 0.60 18.91
C SER A 28 10.22 0.59 20.10
N GLU A 29 8.95 0.76 19.82
CA GLU A 29 7.85 0.64 20.76
C GLU A 29 7.03 -0.61 20.42
N TYR A 30 7.52 -1.77 20.85
CA TYR A 30 6.68 -2.96 20.99
C TYR A 30 5.64 -2.66 22.06
N THR A 31 4.43 -2.35 21.65
CA THR A 31 3.36 -2.10 22.60
C THR A 31 2.65 -3.41 22.90
N LYS A 32 2.30 -3.66 24.17
CA LYS A 32 1.47 -4.78 24.65
C LYS A 32 0.17 -5.03 23.88
N VAL A 33 -0.18 -4.13 22.98
CA VAL A 33 -1.33 -4.26 22.07
C VAL A 33 -1.09 -5.34 21.01
N ASP A 34 0.16 -5.62 20.70
CA ASP A 34 0.50 -6.70 19.76
C ASP A 34 0.21 -8.08 20.41
N ASP A 35 0.21 -8.16 21.76
CA ASP A 35 -0.13 -9.38 22.53
C ASP A 35 -1.65 -9.64 22.65
N ILE A 36 -2.49 -8.66 22.34
CA ILE A 36 -3.96 -8.75 22.55
C ILE A 36 -4.66 -9.34 21.32
N LEU A 37 -3.99 -9.41 20.17
CA LEU A 37 -4.60 -9.98 18.98
C LEU A 37 -4.47 -11.51 19.03
N PRO A 38 -5.59 -12.25 19.07
CA PRO A 38 -5.57 -13.68 18.83
C PRO A 38 -5.30 -13.91 17.32
N THR A 39 -4.12 -13.55 16.87
CA THR A 39 -3.66 -13.88 15.55
C THR A 39 -2.92 -15.19 15.66
N ASN A 40 -3.45 -16.23 15.06
CA ASN A 40 -2.84 -17.52 15.05
C ASN A 40 -1.48 -17.53 14.33
N THR A 41 -1.09 -16.42 13.69
CA THR A 41 0.15 -16.37 12.92
C THR A 41 0.67 -14.94 12.81
N GLU A 42 1.63 -14.60 13.66
CA GLU A 42 2.49 -13.44 13.47
C GLU A 42 3.58 -13.80 12.48
N LEU A 43 3.67 -13.06 11.38
CA LEU A 43 4.66 -13.28 10.33
C LEU A 43 5.87 -12.38 10.58
N TRP A 44 6.78 -12.82 11.46
CA TRP A 44 7.96 -12.04 11.88
C TRP A 44 9.13 -12.15 10.91
N ASP A 45 9.39 -13.36 10.41
CA ASP A 45 10.56 -13.69 9.60
C ASP A 45 10.12 -14.03 8.17
N VAL A 46 9.69 -13.01 7.45
CA VAL A 46 9.17 -13.15 6.10
C VAL A 46 10.11 -12.44 5.12
N SER A 47 10.66 -13.17 4.18
CA SER A 47 11.44 -12.60 3.09
C SER A 47 10.57 -11.67 2.20
N PRO A 48 11.18 -10.76 1.43
CA PRO A 48 10.42 -9.90 0.51
C PRO A 48 9.56 -10.69 -0.50
N PHE A 49 10.02 -11.84 -0.96
CA PHE A 49 9.26 -12.68 -1.91
C PHE A 49 8.07 -13.37 -1.24
N GLU A 50 8.24 -13.89 -0.03
CA GLU A 50 7.15 -14.47 0.76
C GLU A 50 6.12 -13.40 1.10
N TRP A 51 6.57 -12.18 1.44
CA TRP A 51 5.68 -11.06 1.72
C TRP A 51 4.77 -10.74 0.52
N ILE A 52 5.32 -10.72 -0.70
CA ILE A 52 4.55 -10.55 -1.94
C ILE A 52 3.58 -11.71 -2.12
N SER A 53 4.01 -12.95 -1.89
CA SER A 53 3.16 -14.14 -1.99
C SER A 53 1.98 -14.08 -1.01
N TRP A 54 2.19 -13.61 0.21
CA TRP A 54 1.11 -13.39 1.17
C TRP A 54 0.09 -12.36 0.67
N ILE A 55 0.54 -11.26 0.06
CA ILE A 55 -0.35 -10.26 -0.53
C ILE A 55 -1.14 -10.88 -1.68
N GLU A 56 -0.46 -11.62 -2.56
CA GLU A 56 -1.07 -12.26 -3.73
C GLU A 56 -2.17 -13.25 -3.35
N ASN A 57 -2.00 -13.97 -2.24
CA ASN A 57 -2.99 -14.95 -1.77
C ASN A 57 -4.02 -14.38 -0.78
N ALA A 58 -3.90 -13.11 -0.38
CA ALA A 58 -4.86 -12.49 0.52
C ALA A 58 -6.23 -12.30 -0.14
N GLY A 59 -7.31 -12.62 0.58
CA GLY A 59 -8.68 -12.34 0.17
C GLY A 59 -9.06 -10.87 0.34
N VAL A 60 -8.55 -10.23 1.42
CA VAL A 60 -8.70 -8.79 1.69
C VAL A 60 -7.50 -8.29 2.47
N ILE A 61 -7.07 -7.07 2.18
CA ILE A 61 -5.93 -6.43 2.83
C ILE A 61 -6.40 -5.18 3.55
N ILE A 62 -6.04 -5.06 4.83
CA ILE A 62 -6.31 -3.88 5.65
C ILE A 62 -4.96 -3.32 6.10
N THR A 63 -4.65 -2.09 5.72
CA THR A 63 -3.31 -1.54 5.91
C THR A 63 -3.32 -0.05 6.18
N ASP A 64 -2.24 0.47 6.76
CA ASP A 64 -1.89 1.87 6.85
C ASP A 64 -0.54 2.16 6.14
N SER A 65 -0.01 1.15 5.43
CA SER A 65 1.28 1.20 4.74
C SER A 65 1.13 1.65 3.30
N PHE A 66 1.97 2.59 2.87
CA PHE A 66 2.06 3.00 1.47
C PHE A 66 2.48 1.84 0.55
N HIS A 67 3.51 1.09 0.93
CA HIS A 67 3.99 -0.03 0.11
C HIS A 67 2.93 -1.13 -0.04
N MET A 68 2.26 -1.49 1.06
CA MET A 68 1.17 -2.46 1.00
C MET A 68 0.04 -1.98 0.09
N THR A 69 -0.29 -0.69 0.10
CA THR A 69 -1.29 -0.10 -0.81
C THR A 69 -0.86 -0.23 -2.28
N VAL A 70 0.41 0.09 -2.58
CA VAL A 70 0.97 -0.06 -3.94
C VAL A 70 0.84 -1.50 -4.43
N PHE A 71 1.33 -2.47 -3.65
CA PHE A 71 1.26 -3.89 -4.02
C PHE A 71 -0.17 -4.41 -4.12
N SER A 72 -1.08 -3.93 -3.26
CA SER A 72 -2.50 -4.30 -3.36
C SER A 72 -3.12 -3.85 -4.69
N ILE A 73 -2.76 -2.65 -5.18
CA ILE A 73 -3.19 -2.15 -6.48
C ILE A 73 -2.56 -2.98 -7.61
N MET A 74 -1.25 -3.19 -7.58
CA MET A 74 -0.52 -3.93 -8.62
C MET A 74 -0.97 -5.39 -8.75
N LEU A 75 -1.36 -6.03 -7.64
CA LEU A 75 -1.83 -7.41 -7.58
C LEU A 75 -3.36 -7.54 -7.62
N HIS A 76 -4.06 -6.45 -7.93
CA HIS A 76 -5.53 -6.39 -8.08
C HIS A 76 -6.29 -6.93 -6.86
N LYS A 77 -5.79 -6.64 -5.66
CA LYS A 77 -6.38 -7.17 -4.42
C LYS A 77 -7.51 -6.28 -3.89
N GLU A 78 -8.48 -6.89 -3.22
CA GLU A 78 -9.40 -6.13 -2.38
C GLU A 78 -8.62 -5.58 -1.20
N PHE A 79 -8.62 -4.27 -1.02
CA PHE A 79 -7.90 -3.63 0.08
C PHE A 79 -8.63 -2.42 0.62
N TYR A 80 -8.29 -2.05 1.87
CA TYR A 80 -8.74 -0.83 2.53
C TYR A 80 -7.56 -0.22 3.29
N VAL A 81 -7.43 1.10 3.18
CA VAL A 81 -6.39 1.85 3.87
C VAL A 81 -7.00 2.56 5.06
N ILE A 82 -6.47 2.30 6.26
CA ILE A 82 -6.92 2.97 7.47
C ILE A 82 -6.18 4.30 7.62
N VAL A 83 -6.93 5.36 7.84
CA VAL A 83 -6.39 6.68 8.17
C VAL A 83 -5.53 6.60 9.43
N LYS A 84 -4.25 6.94 9.33
CA LYS A 84 -3.41 7.22 10.49
C LYS A 84 -3.87 8.54 11.11
N ASP A 85 -3.65 8.65 12.43
CA ASP A 85 -3.97 9.84 13.21
C ASP A 85 -3.64 11.14 12.45
N GLU A 86 -4.47 12.17 12.60
CA GLU A 86 -4.38 13.47 11.88
C GLU A 86 -3.01 14.15 12.01
N LYS A 87 -2.24 13.78 13.04
CA LYS A 87 -0.86 14.25 13.23
C LYS A 87 0.14 13.76 12.18
N ASN A 88 -0.19 12.73 11.40
CA ASN A 88 0.68 12.12 10.38
C ASN A 88 0.24 12.43 8.93
N LEU A 89 -0.21 13.65 8.67
CA LEU A 89 -0.73 14.12 7.38
C LEU A 89 0.22 13.82 6.19
N GLN A 90 1.54 13.95 6.36
CA GLN A 90 2.48 13.71 5.26
C GLN A 90 2.50 12.27 4.77
N GLN A 91 2.37 11.28 5.65
CA GLN A 91 2.29 9.87 5.26
C GLN A 91 0.96 9.55 4.58
N ASN A 92 -0.13 10.15 5.06
CA ASN A 92 -1.45 10.03 4.45
C ASN A 92 -1.48 10.65 3.05
N ASN A 93 -0.80 11.79 2.83
CA ASN A 93 -0.81 12.48 1.54
C ASN A 93 -0.28 11.62 0.38
N ARG A 94 0.76 10.81 0.60
CA ARG A 94 1.28 9.90 -0.45
C ARG A 94 0.23 8.86 -0.85
N ILE A 95 -0.43 8.27 0.13
CA ILE A 95 -1.48 7.27 -0.12
C ILE A 95 -2.69 7.93 -0.79
N ILE A 96 -3.13 9.08 -0.29
CA ILE A 96 -4.26 9.83 -0.85
C ILE A 96 -3.99 10.19 -2.31
N ASN A 97 -2.79 10.68 -2.63
CA ASN A 97 -2.43 11.04 -4.00
C ASN A 97 -2.41 9.82 -4.93
N LEU A 98 -1.88 8.68 -4.46
CA LEU A 98 -1.92 7.44 -5.21
C LEU A 98 -3.36 6.99 -5.48
N LEU A 99 -4.21 6.98 -4.45
CA LEU A 99 -5.61 6.56 -4.58
C LEU A 99 -6.40 7.50 -5.51
N LYS A 100 -6.15 8.81 -5.44
CA LYS A 100 -6.74 9.79 -6.38
C LYS A 100 -6.30 9.53 -7.82
N LEU A 101 -5.02 9.25 -8.03
CA LEU A 101 -4.48 8.95 -9.35
C LEU A 101 -5.21 7.79 -10.02
N VAL A 102 -5.52 6.74 -9.27
CA VAL A 102 -6.16 5.53 -9.78
C VAL A 102 -7.68 5.49 -9.57
N GLY A 103 -8.28 6.52 -8.99
CA GLY A 103 -9.73 6.61 -8.75
C GLY A 103 -10.25 5.66 -7.67
N LEU A 104 -9.44 5.39 -6.64
CA LEU A 104 -9.76 4.49 -5.53
C LEU A 104 -9.84 5.19 -4.16
N GLU A 105 -10.21 6.49 -4.12
CA GLU A 105 -10.29 7.28 -2.88
C GLU A 105 -11.22 6.66 -1.85
N SER A 106 -12.26 5.96 -2.30
CA SER A 106 -13.20 5.26 -1.41
C SER A 106 -12.56 4.11 -0.61
N ARG A 107 -11.35 3.72 -0.96
CA ARG A 107 -10.57 2.71 -0.22
C ARG A 107 -9.82 3.30 0.99
N PHE A 108 -9.79 4.63 1.11
CA PHE A 108 -9.22 5.33 2.26
C PHE A 108 -10.32 5.58 3.28
N VAL A 109 -10.30 4.85 4.39
CA VAL A 109 -11.42 4.75 5.33
C VAL A 109 -10.99 5.02 6.77
N ARG A 110 -11.93 5.48 7.59
CA ARG A 110 -11.74 5.54 9.03
C ARG A 110 -11.97 4.16 9.65
N ALA A 111 -11.22 3.85 10.70
CA ALA A 111 -11.32 2.54 11.35
C ALA A 111 -12.74 2.21 11.84
N GLU A 112 -13.51 3.21 12.28
CA GLU A 112 -14.89 3.07 12.73
C GLU A 112 -15.83 2.56 11.64
N GLN A 113 -15.58 2.99 10.40
CA GLN A 113 -16.41 2.68 9.22
C GLN A 113 -15.98 1.38 8.51
N LEU A 114 -14.82 0.81 8.88
CA LEU A 114 -14.18 -0.26 8.16
C LEU A 114 -15.09 -1.48 7.96
N VAL A 115 -15.79 -1.93 9.01
CA VAL A 115 -16.68 -3.11 8.96
C VAL A 115 -17.85 -2.87 8.01
N GLU A 116 -18.48 -1.70 8.09
CA GLU A 116 -19.63 -1.34 7.26
C GLU A 116 -19.22 -1.25 5.77
N ILE A 117 -18.10 -0.59 5.51
CA ILE A 117 -17.61 -0.38 4.15
C ILE A 117 -17.18 -1.69 3.51
N THR A 118 -16.51 -2.59 4.23
CA THR A 118 -16.10 -3.89 3.70
C THR A 118 -17.29 -4.80 3.37
N GLU A 119 -18.44 -4.58 3.97
CA GLU A 119 -19.67 -5.31 3.64
C GLU A 119 -20.42 -4.68 2.44
N LYS A 120 -20.51 -3.35 2.40
CA LYS A 120 -21.25 -2.61 1.37
C LYS A 120 -20.50 -2.44 0.06
N GLN A 121 -19.17 -2.29 0.11
CA GLN A 121 -18.36 -1.92 -1.05
C GLN A 121 -17.65 -3.11 -1.71
N ARG A 122 -18.34 -4.21 -1.97
CA ARG A 122 -17.89 -5.20 -2.96
C ARG A 122 -18.05 -4.69 -4.40
N LYS A 123 -17.89 -3.36 -4.63
CA LYS A 123 -17.93 -2.82 -5.97
C LYS A 123 -16.76 -3.37 -6.76
N SER A 124 -17.07 -3.95 -7.90
CA SER A 124 -16.06 -4.40 -8.85
C SER A 124 -15.17 -3.23 -9.25
N VAL A 125 -13.87 -3.36 -8.98
CA VAL A 125 -12.87 -2.40 -9.41
C VAL A 125 -12.54 -2.68 -10.88
N ASN A 126 -12.51 -1.65 -11.71
CA ASN A 126 -12.05 -1.79 -13.09
C ASN A 126 -10.52 -1.78 -13.12
N TRP A 127 -9.91 -2.93 -12.85
CA TRP A 127 -8.47 -3.10 -12.81
C TRP A 127 -7.79 -2.77 -14.14
N SER A 128 -8.40 -3.13 -15.26
CA SER A 128 -7.87 -2.81 -16.60
C SER A 128 -7.68 -1.31 -16.82
N LYS A 129 -8.63 -0.48 -16.35
CA LYS A 129 -8.49 0.98 -16.39
C LYS A 129 -7.34 1.46 -15.51
N ILE A 130 -7.17 0.88 -14.33
CA ILE A 130 -6.08 1.21 -13.41
C ILE A 130 -4.73 0.87 -14.02
N ASP A 131 -4.60 -0.32 -14.61
CA ASP A 131 -3.37 -0.75 -15.29
C ASP A 131 -2.97 0.22 -16.42
N GLN A 132 -3.94 0.71 -17.18
CA GLN A 132 -3.67 1.73 -18.21
C GLN A 132 -3.14 3.04 -17.62
N ILE A 133 -3.71 3.49 -16.50
CA ILE A 133 -3.24 4.69 -15.80
C ILE A 133 -1.80 4.48 -15.32
N LEU A 134 -1.52 3.36 -14.65
CA LEU A 134 -0.19 3.05 -14.14
C LEU A 134 0.86 2.92 -15.25
N GLU A 135 0.50 2.28 -16.36
CA GLU A 135 1.40 2.17 -17.51
C GLU A 135 1.72 3.54 -18.14
N ASN A 136 0.74 4.43 -18.22
CA ASN A 136 0.96 5.79 -18.70
C ASN A 136 1.90 6.58 -17.77
N GLU A 137 1.73 6.47 -16.45
CA GLU A 137 2.61 7.12 -15.47
C GLU A 137 4.03 6.53 -15.51
N ARG A 138 4.16 5.22 -15.71
CA ARG A 138 5.45 4.55 -15.93
C ARG A 138 6.17 5.10 -17.15
N LYS A 139 5.49 5.24 -18.28
CA LYS A 139 6.06 5.81 -19.50
C LYS A 139 6.56 7.23 -19.30
N LYS A 140 5.78 8.07 -18.62
CA LYS A 140 6.20 9.45 -18.27
C LYS A 140 7.47 9.44 -17.41
N SER A 141 7.51 8.56 -16.40
CA SER A 141 8.66 8.46 -15.50
C SER A 141 9.93 7.99 -16.24
N LEU A 142 9.82 7.01 -17.12
CA LEU A 142 10.93 6.55 -17.95
C LEU A 142 11.45 7.65 -18.87
N LEU A 143 10.57 8.36 -19.56
CA LEU A 143 10.94 9.49 -20.42
C LEU A 143 11.67 10.59 -19.63
N PHE A 144 11.24 10.86 -18.40
CA PHE A 144 11.91 11.81 -17.52
C PHE A 144 13.33 11.36 -17.17
N VAL A 145 13.52 10.09 -16.81
CA VAL A 145 14.83 9.50 -16.51
C VAL A 145 15.73 9.58 -17.75
N ASP A 146 15.27 9.17 -18.90
CA ASP A 146 16.02 9.23 -20.16
C ASP A 146 16.47 10.66 -20.50
N THR A 147 15.60 11.64 -20.26
CA THR A 147 15.93 13.05 -20.49
C THR A 147 17.06 13.53 -19.56
N ILE A 148 17.06 13.12 -18.29
CA ILE A 148 18.11 13.48 -17.33
C ILE A 148 19.44 12.82 -17.68
N VAL A 149 19.40 11.53 -18.01
CA VAL A 149 20.59 10.74 -18.38
C VAL A 149 21.23 11.34 -19.62
N SER A 150 20.46 11.60 -20.67
CA SER A 150 20.95 12.19 -21.91
C SER A 150 21.58 13.58 -21.71
N LYS A 151 21.00 14.42 -20.86
CA LYS A 151 21.59 15.73 -20.52
C LYS A 151 22.92 15.59 -19.78
N LYS A 152 23.05 14.63 -18.87
CA LYS A 152 24.30 14.37 -18.13
C LYS A 152 25.41 13.85 -19.03
N LEU A 153 25.10 12.97 -19.97
CA LEU A 153 26.07 12.43 -20.92
C LEU A 153 26.61 13.54 -21.81
N LYS A 154 25.74 14.34 -22.43
CA LYS A 154 26.16 15.49 -23.27
C LYS A 154 27.02 16.51 -22.51
N LYS A 155 26.75 16.70 -21.23
CA LYS A 155 27.60 17.62 -20.41
C LYS A 155 28.99 17.05 -20.18
N ARG A 156 29.14 15.74 -19.98
CA ARG A 156 30.46 15.09 -19.80
C ARG A 156 31.27 15.16 -21.10
N GLU A 157 30.66 14.83 -22.27
CA GLU A 157 31.33 14.94 -23.55
C GLU A 157 31.88 16.34 -23.82
N ASN A 158 31.10 17.39 -23.55
CA ASN A 158 31.52 18.77 -23.71
C ASN A 158 32.63 19.20 -22.72
N ASP A 159 32.65 18.65 -21.50
CA ASP A 159 33.66 18.94 -20.47
C ASP A 159 35.00 18.23 -20.83
N ASP A 160 34.95 17.03 -21.39
CA ASP A 160 36.12 16.27 -21.89
C ASP A 160 36.75 16.91 -23.12
N GLU A 161 35.95 17.42 -24.07
CA GLU A 161 36.46 18.15 -25.27
C GLU A 161 37.14 19.48 -24.88
N LYS A 162 36.76 20.13 -23.78
CA LYS A 162 37.39 21.38 -23.32
C LYS A 162 38.68 21.16 -22.53
N SER A 163 38.96 19.93 -22.13
CA SER A 163 40.14 19.56 -21.35
C SER A 163 41.30 19.03 -22.18
N MET A 164 41.07 18.85 -23.50
CA MET A 164 42.13 18.55 -24.53
C MET A 164 42.56 19.82 -25.25
#